data_f1485064602f65362a736fdb6f2c138b
#
_entry.id   f1485064602f65362a736fdb6f2c138b
#
_cell.length_a   1.000
_cell.length_b   1.000
_cell.length_c   1.000
_cell.angle_alpha   90.00
_cell.angle_beta   90.00
_cell.angle_gamma   90.00
#
_symmetry.space_group_name_H-M   'P 1'
#
loop_
_entity.id
_entity.type
_entity.pdbx_description
1 polymer ?
#
loop_
_entity_poly.entity_id
_entity_poly.type
_entity_poly.pdbx_seq_one_letter_code
_entity_poly.pdbx_strand_id
1 'polypeptide(L)'
;MALAMLAGCSDKTDPADSATEPTGSGTDDTAPTGDDGGTDDTSPPDDTSPPEDTAPPPDPETVPLGGVCPLETDLGGFVVEVYEDDSNVAGSVLEGVVPTSVLEFVAGEGDCALYRQLNPFCNPPCEGGDTCNLEYECVPYPQSQDLGTVSIDGLTQGLELEPVTPGYTYYDTALKHPIFNAGGLITLDMPAGTYGPATLYGVGVEPMAGLESLWTIEDGVDTVVTWAPPSTDTLRSEIYVTVNIDQHGVSPASLYCVFEDDGAGTIPGSLVATMVASGVTGFPTGLASRRTADSATLSAGCMDFVVASPRTVAVDVANFTPCVVNEDCPDGQECNFELQICEDV
;
A
#
# COMPACT_ATOMS: atom_id res chain seq x y z
N MET A 1 -5.03 -1.21 6.63
CA MET A 1 -3.67 -1.16 6.06
C MET A 1 -3.19 0.27 6.14
N ALA A 2 -2.51 0.63 7.21
CA ALA A 2 -1.91 1.96 7.37
C ALA A 2 -0.51 1.92 6.76
N LEU A 3 -0.40 2.05 5.45
CA LEU A 3 0.89 2.23 4.79
C LEU A 3 1.34 3.67 5.08
N ALA A 4 2.30 3.85 5.99
CA ALA A 4 2.91 5.15 6.26
C ALA A 4 3.63 5.61 4.99
N MET A 5 3.12 6.66 4.35
CA MET A 5 3.81 7.36 3.26
C MET A 5 5.08 8.00 3.82
N LEU A 6 6.23 7.43 3.52
CA LEU A 6 7.52 8.08 3.66
C LEU A 6 7.66 9.09 2.51
N ALA A 7 7.29 10.34 2.76
CA ALA A 7 7.62 11.45 1.89
C ALA A 7 9.14 11.68 1.95
N GLY A 8 9.86 11.20 0.93
CA GLY A 8 11.27 11.48 0.74
C GLY A 8 11.49 12.92 0.32
N CYS A 9 12.09 13.73 1.19
CA CYS A 9 12.67 15.01 0.81
C CYS A 9 13.88 14.74 -0.09
N SER A 10 13.77 15.07 -1.38
CA SER A 10 14.89 15.13 -2.32
C SER A 10 15.67 16.42 -2.11
N ASP A 11 16.82 16.32 -1.45
CA ASP A 11 17.85 17.35 -1.50
C ASP A 11 18.65 17.20 -2.79
N LYS A 12 18.47 18.17 -3.70
CA LYS A 12 19.30 18.32 -4.89
C LYS A 12 20.62 18.97 -4.48
N THR A 13 21.68 18.20 -4.47
CA THR A 13 23.06 18.71 -4.54
C THR A 13 23.72 18.18 -5.80
N ASP A 14 24.02 19.11 -6.74
CA ASP A 14 24.83 18.87 -7.93
C ASP A 14 26.27 18.47 -7.51
N PRO A 15 26.90 17.52 -8.20
CA PRO A 15 28.35 17.38 -8.15
C PRO A 15 29.00 17.91 -9.40
N ALA A 16 30.00 18.75 -9.18
CA ALA A 16 30.96 19.18 -10.17
C ALA A 16 31.97 18.07 -10.51
N ASP A 17 32.16 17.94 -11.81
CA ASP A 17 33.37 17.61 -12.57
C ASP A 17 34.61 17.05 -11.82
N SER A 18 35.09 15.87 -12.26
CA SER A 18 36.54 15.69 -12.56
C SER A 18 36.78 14.39 -13.34
N ALA A 19 37.33 14.56 -14.53
CA ALA A 19 37.86 13.54 -15.41
C ALA A 19 39.15 12.92 -14.84
N THR A 20 39.38 11.63 -15.11
CA THR A 20 40.72 11.09 -15.46
C THR A 20 40.61 9.64 -15.99
N GLU A 21 40.90 9.45 -17.26
CA GLU A 21 41.31 8.15 -17.81
C GLU A 21 42.74 7.81 -17.34
N PRO A 22 43.11 6.52 -17.32
CA PRO A 22 44.17 6.12 -18.21
C PRO A 22 43.97 4.79 -18.96
N THR A 23 44.43 4.85 -20.19
CA THR A 23 44.79 3.80 -21.13
C THR A 23 45.73 2.73 -20.58
N GLY A 24 45.56 1.49 -21.05
CA GLY A 24 46.50 0.40 -20.85
C GLY A 24 46.23 -0.78 -21.79
N SER A 25 46.95 -0.80 -22.92
CA SER A 25 47.02 -1.88 -23.91
C SER A 25 47.85 -3.05 -23.38
N GLY A 26 47.53 -4.28 -23.85
CA GLY A 26 48.37 -5.46 -23.67
C GLY A 26 47.88 -6.64 -24.48
N THR A 27 48.51 -6.85 -25.59
CA THR A 27 48.52 -7.98 -26.52
C THR A 27 49.06 -9.27 -25.88
N ASP A 28 48.64 -10.44 -26.28
CA ASP A 28 49.24 -11.40 -27.17
C ASP A 28 48.87 -12.87 -26.84
N ASP A 29 48.46 -13.56 -27.92
CA ASP A 29 48.86 -14.90 -28.42
C ASP A 29 48.97 -16.10 -27.44
N THR A 30 48.27 -17.16 -27.73
CA THR A 30 48.80 -18.38 -28.39
C THR A 30 47.78 -19.53 -28.36
N ALA A 31 47.46 -20.08 -29.51
CA ALA A 31 46.86 -21.42 -29.63
C ALA A 31 47.99 -22.49 -29.54
N PRO A 32 47.67 -23.71 -29.15
CA PRO A 32 47.96 -24.78 -30.08
C PRO A 32 46.82 -25.80 -30.25
N THR A 33 46.75 -26.27 -31.45
CA THR A 33 46.11 -27.44 -32.04
C THR A 33 46.43 -28.74 -31.29
N GLY A 34 45.40 -29.58 -31.15
CA GLY A 34 45.50 -30.98 -30.74
C GLY A 34 44.30 -31.74 -31.29
N ASP A 35 44.54 -32.39 -32.40
CA ASP A 35 43.71 -33.38 -33.07
C ASP A 35 43.78 -34.68 -32.27
N ASP A 36 42.64 -35.33 -32.01
CA ASP A 36 42.57 -36.81 -32.05
C ASP A 36 41.10 -37.27 -32.04
N GLY A 37 40.82 -38.13 -33.00
CA GLY A 37 39.55 -38.73 -33.28
C GLY A 37 39.12 -39.78 -32.26
N GLY A 38 37.82 -40.04 -32.26
CA GLY A 38 37.22 -41.12 -31.47
C GLY A 38 35.72 -41.22 -31.58
N THR A 39 35.27 -41.93 -32.63
CA THR A 39 34.10 -42.82 -32.72
C THR A 39 32.73 -42.30 -32.28
N ASP A 40 31.85 -42.23 -33.30
CA ASP A 40 30.40 -42.32 -33.28
C ASP A 40 29.85 -43.24 -32.19
N ASP A 41 28.98 -42.68 -31.35
CA ASP A 41 27.88 -43.42 -30.76
C ASP A 41 26.66 -42.47 -30.72
N THR A 42 25.97 -42.39 -31.85
CA THR A 42 24.71 -41.68 -32.01
C THR A 42 23.57 -42.59 -31.53
N SER A 43 23.32 -42.58 -30.24
CA SER A 43 22.00 -42.91 -29.70
C SER A 43 21.24 -41.62 -29.55
N PRO A 44 20.07 -41.40 -30.17
CA PRO A 44 19.24 -40.26 -29.91
C PRO A 44 18.71 -40.38 -28.47
N PRO A 45 18.73 -39.32 -27.68
CA PRO A 45 17.95 -39.28 -26.45
C PRO A 45 16.48 -39.23 -26.81
N ASP A 46 15.82 -40.37 -26.64
CA ASP A 46 14.36 -40.49 -26.68
C ASP A 46 13.83 -40.04 -25.31
N ASP A 47 13.89 -38.75 -25.07
CA ASP A 47 13.23 -38.12 -23.90
C ASP A 47 12.23 -37.07 -24.39
N THR A 48 11.21 -37.55 -25.09
CA THR A 48 9.96 -36.82 -25.27
C THR A 48 9.06 -37.11 -24.06
N SER A 49 9.42 -36.65 -22.90
CA SER A 49 8.43 -36.40 -21.84
C SER A 49 7.40 -35.43 -22.42
N PRO A 50 6.09 -35.77 -22.43
CA PRO A 50 5.09 -34.80 -22.84
C PRO A 50 5.28 -33.56 -22.02
N PRO A 51 5.07 -32.35 -22.61
CA PRO A 51 5.10 -31.12 -21.80
C PRO A 51 4.12 -31.31 -20.63
N GLU A 52 4.57 -30.99 -19.44
CA GLU A 52 3.71 -30.94 -18.23
C GLU A 52 2.45 -30.19 -18.63
N ASP A 53 1.32 -30.82 -18.38
CA ASP A 53 -0.01 -30.30 -18.63
C ASP A 53 -0.19 -29.09 -17.70
N THR A 54 0.33 -27.94 -18.11
CA THR A 54 0.19 -26.67 -17.37
C THR A 54 -1.29 -26.33 -17.45
N ALA A 55 -1.98 -26.43 -16.31
CA ALA A 55 -3.36 -26.00 -16.22
C ALA A 55 -3.49 -24.57 -16.77
N PRO A 56 -4.55 -24.25 -17.49
CA PRO A 56 -4.74 -22.87 -17.98
C PRO A 56 -4.74 -21.91 -16.78
N PRO A 57 -4.23 -20.69 -16.97
CA PRO A 57 -4.25 -19.69 -15.91
C PRO A 57 -5.70 -19.46 -15.45
N PRO A 58 -5.91 -19.12 -14.17
CA PRO A 58 -7.24 -18.79 -13.66
C PRO A 58 -7.88 -17.64 -14.46
N ASP A 59 -9.19 -17.68 -14.56
CA ASP A 59 -9.96 -16.64 -15.23
C ASP A 59 -10.11 -15.44 -14.29
N PRO A 60 -9.73 -14.21 -14.70
CA PRO A 60 -9.86 -13.01 -13.88
C PRO A 60 -11.30 -12.70 -13.45
N GLU A 61 -12.32 -13.15 -14.20
CA GLU A 61 -13.71 -12.95 -13.85
C GLU A 61 -14.16 -13.86 -12.69
N THR A 62 -13.51 -14.99 -12.49
CA THR A 62 -13.96 -16.03 -11.56
C THR A 62 -12.94 -16.39 -10.47
N VAL A 63 -11.71 -15.93 -10.58
CA VAL A 63 -10.69 -16.18 -9.56
C VAL A 63 -11.19 -15.70 -8.20
N PRO A 64 -11.03 -16.50 -7.12
CA PRO A 64 -11.45 -16.06 -5.79
C PRO A 64 -10.59 -14.87 -5.34
N LEU A 65 -11.23 -13.81 -4.84
CA LEU A 65 -10.60 -12.70 -4.16
C LEU A 65 -11.12 -12.69 -2.71
N GLY A 66 -10.23 -12.92 -1.75
CA GLY A 66 -10.57 -13.03 -0.33
C GLY A 66 -10.86 -11.69 0.36
N GLY A 67 -10.60 -10.57 -0.32
CA GLY A 67 -10.65 -9.24 0.28
C GLY A 67 -9.42 -8.97 1.16
N VAL A 68 -9.48 -7.91 1.96
CA VAL A 68 -8.38 -7.53 2.87
C VAL A 68 -8.44 -8.32 4.18
N CYS A 69 -7.30 -8.44 4.83
CA CYS A 69 -7.18 -9.03 6.17
C CYS A 69 -7.97 -8.27 7.23
N PRO A 70 -8.51 -8.95 8.25
CA PRO A 70 -8.97 -8.28 9.47
C PRO A 70 -7.81 -7.55 10.15
N LEU A 71 -8.06 -6.31 10.64
CA LEU A 71 -7.02 -5.46 11.25
C LEU A 71 -6.28 -6.15 12.42
N GLU A 72 -6.97 -7.02 13.16
CA GLU A 72 -6.42 -7.72 14.31
C GLU A 72 -5.42 -8.84 13.94
N THR A 73 -5.38 -9.21 12.67
CA THR A 73 -4.52 -10.27 12.17
C THR A 73 -3.62 -9.83 11.01
N ASP A 74 -3.73 -8.56 10.59
CA ASP A 74 -2.98 -8.00 9.47
C ASP A 74 -1.48 -7.91 9.79
N LEU A 75 -0.68 -8.64 9.01
CA LEU A 75 0.78 -8.64 9.08
C LEU A 75 1.41 -7.71 8.02
N GLY A 76 0.60 -7.01 7.25
CA GLY A 76 1.00 -6.31 6.04
C GLY A 76 0.84 -7.18 4.80
N GLY A 77 1.55 -6.83 3.74
CA GLY A 77 1.39 -7.54 2.45
C GLY A 77 2.07 -6.81 1.32
N PHE A 78 1.51 -6.99 0.12
CA PHE A 78 2.03 -6.38 -1.10
C PHE A 78 0.97 -5.49 -1.75
N VAL A 79 1.43 -4.39 -2.31
CA VAL A 79 0.59 -3.46 -3.07
C VAL A 79 1.20 -3.20 -4.45
N VAL A 80 0.34 -3.20 -5.47
CA VAL A 80 0.67 -2.78 -6.83
C VAL A 80 -0.26 -1.63 -7.19
N GLU A 81 0.32 -0.46 -7.43
CA GLU A 81 -0.45 0.77 -7.60
C GLU A 81 -0.16 1.44 -8.92
N VAL A 82 -1.20 2.00 -9.53
CA VAL A 82 -1.10 2.88 -10.69
C VAL A 82 -1.65 4.25 -10.33
N TYR A 83 -0.81 5.25 -10.45
CA TYR A 83 -1.15 6.68 -10.34
C TYR A 83 -1.38 7.27 -11.73
N GLU A 84 -1.52 8.59 -11.83
CA GLU A 84 -1.71 9.26 -13.12
C GLU A 84 -0.48 9.15 -14.03
N ASP A 85 0.70 9.38 -13.47
CA ASP A 85 1.96 9.46 -14.21
C ASP A 85 3.02 8.46 -13.72
N ASP A 86 2.69 7.63 -12.73
CA ASP A 86 3.65 6.75 -12.07
C ASP A 86 3.00 5.42 -11.65
N SER A 87 3.85 4.48 -11.27
CA SER A 87 3.45 3.17 -10.74
C SER A 87 4.31 2.82 -9.54
N ASN A 88 3.76 2.09 -8.60
CA ASN A 88 4.42 1.66 -7.39
C ASN A 88 4.21 0.17 -7.14
N VAL A 89 5.25 -0.49 -6.66
CA VAL A 89 5.17 -1.83 -6.09
C VAL A 89 5.94 -1.83 -4.79
N ALA A 90 5.28 -2.22 -3.73
CA ALA A 90 5.91 -2.32 -2.41
C ALA A 90 5.31 -3.49 -1.62
N GLY A 91 6.12 -4.07 -0.74
CA GLY A 91 5.67 -5.13 0.14
C GLY A 91 6.51 -5.28 1.39
N SER A 92 5.87 -5.77 2.44
CA SER A 92 6.50 -6.16 3.70
C SER A 92 5.51 -6.99 4.50
N VAL A 93 5.97 -8.10 5.09
CA VAL A 93 5.16 -8.94 5.96
C VAL A 93 5.89 -9.12 7.28
N LEU A 94 5.20 -8.81 8.37
CA LEU A 94 5.76 -8.80 9.73
C LEU A 94 5.59 -10.17 10.40
N GLU A 95 6.38 -10.44 11.45
CA GLU A 95 6.25 -11.65 12.29
C GLU A 95 5.07 -11.63 13.26
N GLY A 96 4.39 -10.48 13.36
CA GLY A 96 3.24 -10.26 14.22
C GLY A 96 2.54 -8.95 13.89
N VAL A 97 1.34 -8.79 14.41
CA VAL A 97 0.57 -7.54 14.25
C VAL A 97 1.22 -6.42 15.04
N VAL A 98 1.37 -5.25 14.44
CA VAL A 98 1.88 -4.06 15.14
C VAL A 98 0.83 -3.60 16.15
N PRO A 99 1.13 -3.54 17.45
CA PRO A 99 0.13 -3.19 18.47
C PRO A 99 -0.58 -1.85 18.23
N THR A 100 0.16 -0.86 17.72
CA THR A 100 -0.38 0.47 17.42
C THR A 100 -1.14 0.57 16.09
N SER A 101 -1.11 -0.48 15.26
CA SER A 101 -1.91 -0.55 14.03
C SER A 101 -3.30 -1.15 14.26
N VAL A 102 -3.54 -1.76 15.42
CA VAL A 102 -4.87 -2.24 15.80
C VAL A 102 -5.73 -1.04 16.18
N LEU A 103 -6.77 -0.82 15.38
CA LEU A 103 -7.68 0.30 15.56
C LEU A 103 -8.88 -0.10 16.44
N GLU A 104 -9.28 0.78 17.34
CA GLU A 104 -10.52 0.61 18.10
C GLU A 104 -11.72 0.97 17.21
N PHE A 105 -12.65 0.02 17.04
CA PHE A 105 -13.91 0.30 16.37
C PHE A 105 -14.77 1.24 17.23
N VAL A 106 -15.19 2.37 16.69
CA VAL A 106 -16.01 3.39 17.38
C VAL A 106 -17.47 3.27 16.97
N ALA A 107 -17.75 3.27 15.68
CA ALA A 107 -19.10 3.21 15.13
C ALA A 107 -19.06 2.70 13.67
N GLY A 108 -20.20 2.18 13.19
CA GLY A 108 -20.35 1.79 11.79
C GLY A 108 -21.78 2.00 11.31
N GLU A 109 -21.93 2.45 10.06
CA GLU A 109 -23.23 2.63 9.41
C GLU A 109 -23.05 2.49 7.89
N GLY A 110 -23.92 1.71 7.23
CA GLY A 110 -23.83 1.41 5.81
C GLY A 110 -22.48 0.73 5.48
N ASP A 111 -21.80 1.27 4.48
CA ASP A 111 -20.53 0.78 3.99
C ASP A 111 -19.34 1.44 4.69
N CYS A 112 -19.58 2.19 5.78
CA CYS A 112 -18.57 2.97 6.47
C CYS A 112 -18.41 2.56 7.93
N ALA A 113 -17.18 2.69 8.43
CA ALA A 113 -16.83 2.49 9.82
C ALA A 113 -15.85 3.58 10.28
N LEU A 114 -16.04 4.05 11.50
CA LEU A 114 -15.14 4.97 12.19
C LEU A 114 -14.29 4.18 13.17
N TYR A 115 -13.00 4.37 13.08
CA TYR A 115 -12.02 3.78 13.96
C TYR A 115 -11.19 4.87 14.65
N ARG A 116 -10.65 4.52 15.80
CA ARG A 116 -9.71 5.36 16.55
C ARG A 116 -8.39 4.64 16.70
N GLN A 117 -7.30 5.33 16.43
CA GLN A 117 -5.98 4.84 16.75
C GLN A 117 -5.71 5.04 18.24
N LEU A 118 -5.38 3.95 18.93
CA LEU A 118 -4.94 4.01 20.31
C LEU A 118 -3.41 4.12 20.33
N ASN A 119 -2.93 5.15 21.05
CA ASN A 119 -1.50 5.36 21.27
C ASN A 119 -1.16 5.05 22.72
N PRO A 120 -0.93 3.78 23.08
CA PRO A 120 -0.62 3.40 24.45
C PRO A 120 0.72 4.01 24.88
N PHE A 121 0.77 4.47 26.15
CA PHE A 121 1.95 5.07 26.73
C PHE A 121 2.41 4.26 27.92
N CYS A 122 3.53 3.55 27.76
CA CYS A 122 4.10 2.76 28.85
C CYS A 122 4.85 3.65 29.85
N ASN A 123 4.72 3.35 31.13
CA ASN A 123 5.48 4.00 32.19
C ASN A 123 6.09 2.95 33.13
N PRO A 124 7.41 2.74 33.13
CA PRO A 124 8.42 3.51 32.38
C PRO A 124 8.31 3.35 30.86
N PRO A 125 8.88 4.30 30.06
CA PRO A 125 8.94 4.18 28.61
C PRO A 125 9.67 2.92 28.18
N CYS A 126 9.24 2.34 27.07
CA CYS A 126 9.89 1.15 26.50
C CYS A 126 11.31 1.48 25.99
N GLU A 127 12.23 0.55 26.14
CA GLU A 127 13.64 0.70 25.74
C GLU A 127 13.98 -0.33 24.63
N GLY A 128 15.13 -0.11 23.97
CA GLY A 128 15.73 -1.11 23.08
C GLY A 128 14.99 -1.39 21.77
N GLY A 129 14.04 -0.54 21.39
CA GLY A 129 13.22 -0.74 20.19
C GLY A 129 11.91 -1.47 20.44
N ASP A 130 11.58 -1.73 21.70
CA ASP A 130 10.27 -2.24 22.11
C ASP A 130 9.18 -1.18 21.94
N THR A 131 7.95 -1.61 21.71
CA THR A 131 6.75 -0.76 21.62
C THR A 131 5.81 -1.05 22.78
N CYS A 132 5.00 -0.05 23.15
CA CYS A 132 3.96 -0.22 24.15
C CYS A 132 2.73 -0.88 23.51
N ASN A 133 2.26 -1.98 24.04
CA ASN A 133 1.02 -2.62 23.60
C ASN A 133 -0.23 -2.03 24.29
N LEU A 134 -1.42 -2.48 23.91
CA LEU A 134 -2.68 -1.99 24.46
C LEU A 134 -2.90 -2.40 25.95
N GLU A 135 -2.16 -3.37 26.46
CA GLU A 135 -2.12 -3.78 27.85
C GLU A 135 -1.12 -2.98 28.69
N TYR A 136 -0.50 -1.94 28.08
CA TYR A 136 0.54 -1.11 28.68
C TYR A 136 1.80 -1.89 29.07
N GLU A 137 2.15 -2.91 28.30
CA GLU A 137 3.36 -3.68 28.44
C GLU A 137 4.32 -3.38 27.28
N CYS A 138 5.62 -3.35 27.56
CA CYS A 138 6.63 -3.22 26.51
C CYS A 138 6.85 -4.58 25.85
N VAL A 139 6.61 -4.62 24.54
CA VAL A 139 6.79 -5.82 23.70
C VAL A 139 7.74 -5.49 22.54
N PRO A 140 8.52 -6.46 22.02
CA PRO A 140 9.33 -6.26 20.85
C PRO A 140 8.49 -5.73 19.69
N TYR A 141 9.00 -4.73 18.96
CA TYR A 141 8.34 -4.29 17.74
C TYR A 141 8.46 -5.38 16.67
N PRO A 142 7.34 -5.82 16.06
CA PRO A 142 7.36 -6.89 15.05
C PRO A 142 8.31 -6.56 13.89
N GLN A 143 9.11 -7.53 13.50
CA GLN A 143 10.11 -7.37 12.45
C GLN A 143 9.60 -7.96 11.13
N SER A 144 9.94 -7.28 10.02
CA SER A 144 9.67 -7.80 8.69
C SER A 144 10.43 -9.10 8.44
N GLN A 145 9.81 -10.02 7.72
CA GLN A 145 10.30 -11.36 7.51
C GLN A 145 10.82 -11.56 6.08
N ASP A 146 11.82 -12.42 5.95
CA ASP A 146 12.33 -12.89 4.68
C ASP A 146 11.35 -13.90 4.06
N LEU A 147 10.71 -13.51 2.96
CA LEU A 147 9.78 -14.36 2.21
C LEU A 147 10.45 -15.06 1.03
N GLY A 148 11.78 -14.86 0.84
CA GLY A 148 12.48 -15.26 -0.37
C GLY A 148 12.18 -14.31 -1.55
N THR A 149 12.51 -14.73 -2.76
CA THR A 149 12.16 -13.99 -3.98
C THR A 149 10.67 -14.12 -4.24
N VAL A 150 9.95 -13.00 -4.26
CA VAL A 150 8.52 -12.93 -4.55
C VAL A 150 8.34 -12.56 -6.01
N SER A 151 7.55 -13.32 -6.77
CA SER A 151 7.22 -13.00 -8.15
C SER A 151 5.83 -12.40 -8.28
N ILE A 152 5.68 -11.42 -9.19
CA ILE A 152 4.39 -10.84 -9.56
C ILE A 152 4.23 -10.93 -11.07
N ASP A 153 3.35 -11.83 -11.49
CA ASP A 153 3.02 -12.07 -12.89
C ASP A 153 1.74 -11.33 -13.31
N GLY A 154 1.52 -11.19 -14.64
CA GLY A 154 0.37 -10.48 -15.19
C GLY A 154 0.54 -8.96 -15.28
N LEU A 155 1.66 -8.44 -14.84
CA LEU A 155 2.06 -7.04 -15.03
C LEU A 155 2.54 -6.80 -16.47
N THR A 156 2.65 -5.52 -16.89
CA THR A 156 3.22 -5.15 -18.19
C THR A 156 4.71 -5.54 -18.34
N GLN A 157 5.35 -5.81 -17.23
CA GLN A 157 6.62 -6.53 -17.09
C GLN A 157 6.51 -7.43 -15.87
N GLY A 158 6.87 -8.71 -16.00
CA GLY A 158 6.97 -9.59 -14.83
C GLY A 158 8.01 -9.06 -13.84
N LEU A 159 7.74 -9.17 -12.55
CA LEU A 159 8.64 -8.74 -11.49
C LEU A 159 9.08 -9.91 -10.63
N GLU A 160 10.36 -9.94 -10.32
CA GLU A 160 10.94 -10.75 -9.26
C GLU A 160 11.52 -9.80 -8.22
N LEU A 161 10.95 -9.81 -7.03
CA LEU A 161 11.32 -8.92 -5.94
C LEU A 161 12.18 -9.67 -4.92
N GLU A 162 13.41 -9.24 -4.79
CA GLU A 162 14.31 -9.71 -3.72
C GLU A 162 14.12 -8.88 -2.45
N PRO A 163 14.21 -9.49 -1.26
CA PRO A 163 14.11 -8.75 -0.02
C PRO A 163 15.31 -7.81 0.18
N VAL A 164 15.03 -6.55 0.46
CA VAL A 164 16.07 -5.56 0.76
C VAL A 164 16.47 -5.66 2.23
N THR A 165 17.68 -6.14 2.47
CA THR A 165 18.22 -6.31 3.82
C THR A 165 18.77 -5.00 4.39
N PRO A 166 18.73 -4.78 5.73
CA PRO A 166 18.26 -5.70 6.78
C PRO A 166 16.76 -5.65 7.05
N GLY A 167 15.99 -4.79 6.40
CA GLY A 167 14.58 -4.53 6.70
C GLY A 167 13.60 -5.49 6.04
N TYR A 168 14.02 -6.40 5.18
CA TYR A 168 13.18 -7.33 4.42
C TYR A 168 11.94 -6.66 3.81
N THR A 169 12.15 -5.48 3.21
CA THR A 169 11.15 -4.79 2.40
C THR A 169 11.33 -5.16 0.93
N TYR A 170 10.25 -5.17 0.19
CA TYR A 170 10.20 -5.52 -1.23
C TYR A 170 9.74 -4.32 -2.03
N TYR A 171 10.48 -3.90 -3.04
CA TYR A 171 10.09 -2.83 -3.95
C TYR A 171 10.94 -2.86 -5.21
N ASP A 172 10.44 -2.25 -6.29
CA ASP A 172 11.20 -1.97 -7.49
C ASP A 172 11.01 -0.50 -7.87
N THR A 173 12.09 0.13 -8.33
CA THR A 173 12.12 1.55 -8.77
C THR A 173 12.20 1.71 -10.27
N ALA A 174 12.35 0.60 -11.03
CA ALA A 174 12.50 0.60 -12.49
C ALA A 174 11.22 0.12 -13.19
N LEU A 175 10.05 0.55 -12.67
CA LEU A 175 8.75 0.12 -13.15
C LEU A 175 8.37 0.78 -14.47
N LYS A 176 7.68 0.03 -15.33
CA LYS A 176 6.99 0.59 -16.49
C LYS A 176 5.63 1.14 -16.06
N HIS A 177 5.27 2.28 -16.63
CA HIS A 177 3.95 2.85 -16.41
C HIS A 177 3.11 2.77 -17.70
N PRO A 178 1.81 2.37 -17.64
CA PRO A 178 1.16 1.75 -16.49
C PRO A 178 1.71 0.33 -16.22
N ILE A 179 1.76 -0.04 -14.94
CA ILE A 179 2.35 -1.33 -14.53
C ILE A 179 1.45 -2.52 -14.85
N PHE A 180 0.14 -2.32 -14.97
CA PHE A 180 -0.82 -3.37 -15.35
C PHE A 180 -1.89 -2.82 -16.30
N ASN A 181 -2.64 -3.75 -16.91
CA ASN A 181 -3.80 -3.43 -17.74
C ASN A 181 -5.08 -3.70 -16.94
N ALA A 182 -6.11 -2.86 -17.12
CA ALA A 182 -7.41 -3.09 -16.53
C ALA A 182 -8.00 -4.43 -16.97
N GLY A 183 -8.58 -5.19 -16.04
CA GLY A 183 -9.15 -6.52 -16.26
C GLY A 183 -8.12 -7.64 -16.38
N GLY A 184 -6.82 -7.36 -16.40
CA GLY A 184 -5.78 -8.38 -16.41
C GLY A 184 -5.66 -9.10 -15.07
N LEU A 185 -5.51 -10.43 -15.10
CA LEU A 185 -5.17 -11.19 -13.89
C LEU A 185 -3.73 -10.87 -13.48
N ILE A 186 -3.54 -10.61 -12.21
CA ILE A 186 -2.24 -10.38 -11.58
C ILE A 186 -2.09 -11.44 -10.50
N THR A 187 -0.97 -12.15 -10.50
CA THR A 187 -0.69 -13.21 -9.54
C THR A 187 0.56 -12.88 -8.77
N LEU A 188 0.45 -12.89 -7.46
CA LEU A 188 1.59 -12.81 -6.54
C LEU A 188 1.89 -14.22 -6.05
N ASP A 189 3.10 -14.69 -6.33
CA ASP A 189 3.61 -15.98 -5.85
C ASP A 189 4.74 -15.75 -4.85
N MET A 190 4.49 -16.19 -3.63
CA MET A 190 5.45 -16.22 -2.54
C MET A 190 5.99 -17.65 -2.42
N PRO A 191 7.30 -17.87 -2.55
CA PRO A 191 7.90 -19.18 -2.39
C PRO A 191 7.91 -19.64 -0.92
N ALA A 192 8.54 -20.75 -0.64
CA ALA A 192 8.71 -21.26 0.71
C ALA A 192 9.74 -20.44 1.51
N GLY A 193 9.39 -19.21 1.88
CA GLY A 193 10.12 -18.38 2.85
C GLY A 193 9.75 -18.72 4.29
N THR A 194 9.78 -17.72 5.19
CA THR A 194 9.45 -17.87 6.61
C THR A 194 8.05 -18.48 6.83
N TYR A 195 7.07 -18.13 5.98
CA TYR A 195 5.67 -18.54 6.15
C TYR A 195 5.23 -19.68 5.23
N GLY A 196 6.12 -20.18 4.37
CA GLY A 196 5.78 -21.18 3.37
C GLY A 196 5.19 -20.56 2.09
N PRO A 197 4.83 -21.40 1.10
CA PRO A 197 4.34 -20.90 -0.18
C PRO A 197 2.91 -20.36 -0.04
N ALA A 198 2.64 -19.26 -0.76
CA ALA A 198 1.30 -18.71 -0.92
C ALA A 198 1.17 -18.10 -2.32
N THR A 199 -0.02 -18.21 -2.91
CA THR A 199 -0.39 -17.56 -4.17
C THR A 199 -1.62 -16.70 -3.90
N LEU A 200 -1.55 -15.41 -4.25
CA LEU A 200 -2.65 -14.46 -4.15
C LEU A 200 -2.93 -13.86 -5.53
N TYR A 201 -4.15 -13.41 -5.68
CA TYR A 201 -4.65 -12.90 -6.95
C TYR A 201 -5.11 -11.45 -6.84
N GLY A 202 -4.97 -10.73 -7.93
CA GLY A 202 -5.53 -9.41 -8.14
C GLY A 202 -6.05 -9.29 -9.56
N VAL A 203 -6.95 -8.37 -9.77
CA VAL A 203 -7.42 -7.99 -11.10
C VAL A 203 -7.06 -6.53 -11.32
N GLY A 204 -6.40 -6.24 -12.42
CA GLY A 204 -6.04 -4.87 -12.77
C GLY A 204 -7.25 -3.95 -12.82
N VAL A 205 -7.18 -2.81 -12.16
CA VAL A 205 -8.25 -1.83 -12.08
C VAL A 205 -8.07 -0.73 -13.12
N GLU A 206 -9.16 -0.06 -13.52
CA GLU A 206 -9.05 1.18 -14.29
C GLU A 206 -8.51 2.31 -13.40
N PRO A 207 -7.71 3.25 -13.95
CA PRO A 207 -7.28 4.42 -13.20
C PRO A 207 -8.47 5.19 -12.60
N MET A 208 -8.33 5.61 -11.34
CA MET A 208 -9.35 6.40 -10.65
C MET A 208 -9.60 7.72 -11.36
N ALA A 209 -10.81 7.94 -11.84
CA ALA A 209 -11.20 9.11 -12.61
C ALA A 209 -12.53 9.71 -12.11
N GLY A 210 -12.79 10.97 -12.48
CA GLY A 210 -14.04 11.65 -12.13
C GLY A 210 -14.21 11.99 -10.64
N LEU A 211 -13.15 11.82 -9.84
CA LEU A 211 -13.16 12.14 -8.41
C LEU A 211 -13.03 13.65 -8.23
N GLU A 212 -13.81 14.21 -7.30
CA GLU A 212 -13.67 15.61 -6.89
C GLU A 212 -12.33 15.83 -6.18
N SER A 213 -11.70 16.97 -6.40
CA SER A 213 -10.41 17.31 -5.79
C SER A 213 -10.53 17.81 -4.34
N LEU A 214 -11.74 18.10 -3.89
CA LEU A 214 -12.04 18.61 -2.55
C LEU A 214 -13.34 17.98 -2.05
N TRP A 215 -13.30 17.40 -0.86
CA TRP A 215 -14.50 17.00 -0.12
C TRP A 215 -14.76 17.98 1.00
N THR A 216 -16.03 18.42 1.12
CA THR A 216 -16.46 19.24 2.25
C THR A 216 -17.16 18.36 3.27
N ILE A 217 -16.63 18.36 4.48
CA ILE A 217 -17.16 17.61 5.63
C ILE A 217 -17.88 18.60 6.55
N GLU A 218 -19.19 18.37 6.76
CA GLU A 218 -20.03 19.20 7.62
C GLU A 218 -20.65 18.32 8.72
N ASP A 219 -20.55 18.79 9.96
CA ASP A 219 -21.03 18.07 11.15
C ASP A 219 -22.48 17.60 11.00
N GLY A 220 -22.70 16.30 11.12
CA GLY A 220 -24.02 15.67 11.03
C GLY A 220 -24.64 15.62 9.63
N VAL A 221 -23.91 16.02 8.57
CA VAL A 221 -24.40 16.01 7.19
C VAL A 221 -23.76 14.85 6.43
N ASP A 222 -24.58 14.16 5.63
CA ASP A 222 -24.09 13.11 4.73
C ASP A 222 -23.11 13.73 3.71
N THR A 223 -21.96 13.08 3.50
CA THR A 223 -21.01 13.47 2.47
C THR A 223 -21.09 12.48 1.32
N VAL A 224 -21.43 12.96 0.13
CA VAL A 224 -21.48 12.13 -1.09
C VAL A 224 -20.15 12.22 -1.80
N VAL A 225 -19.53 11.08 -2.05
CA VAL A 225 -18.31 10.93 -2.83
C VAL A 225 -18.70 10.36 -4.19
N THR A 226 -18.22 10.97 -5.27
CA THR A 226 -18.53 10.54 -6.65
C THR A 226 -17.26 10.28 -7.44
N TRP A 227 -17.36 9.32 -8.36
CA TRP A 227 -16.28 8.96 -9.29
C TRP A 227 -16.88 8.49 -10.64
N ALA A 228 -16.04 8.38 -11.66
CA ALA A 228 -16.45 7.72 -12.89
C ALA A 228 -16.50 6.20 -12.64
N PRO A 229 -17.64 5.53 -12.86
CA PRO A 229 -17.70 4.07 -12.75
C PRO A 229 -16.79 3.42 -13.80
N PRO A 230 -16.37 2.14 -13.61
CA PRO A 230 -15.55 1.45 -14.57
C PRO A 230 -16.25 1.32 -15.93
N SER A 231 -15.46 1.22 -16.99
CA SER A 231 -16.02 1.15 -18.37
C SER A 231 -16.74 -0.16 -18.67
N THR A 232 -16.51 -1.19 -17.86
CA THR A 232 -17.16 -2.51 -17.99
C THR A 232 -17.52 -3.07 -16.61
N ASP A 233 -18.66 -3.75 -16.53
CA ASP A 233 -19.15 -4.42 -15.29
C ASP A 233 -18.35 -5.67 -14.91
N THR A 234 -17.37 -6.08 -15.73
CA THR A 234 -16.51 -7.25 -15.46
C THR A 234 -15.34 -6.92 -14.55
N LEU A 235 -15.05 -5.64 -14.32
CA LEU A 235 -14.02 -5.20 -13.40
C LEU A 235 -14.52 -5.36 -11.97
N ARG A 236 -13.93 -6.26 -11.21
CA ARG A 236 -14.33 -6.67 -9.86
C ARG A 236 -13.78 -5.72 -8.79
N SER A 237 -13.72 -4.43 -9.10
CA SER A 237 -13.18 -3.41 -8.20
C SER A 237 -14.20 -2.96 -7.16
N GLU A 238 -13.68 -2.53 -6.04
CA GLU A 238 -14.35 -1.78 -4.99
C GLU A 238 -13.69 -0.42 -4.83
N ILE A 239 -14.40 0.53 -4.23
CA ILE A 239 -13.87 1.85 -3.91
C ILE A 239 -13.62 1.93 -2.41
N TYR A 240 -12.35 2.02 -2.05
CA TYR A 240 -11.90 2.23 -0.68
C TYR A 240 -11.69 3.73 -0.44
N VAL A 241 -12.38 4.27 0.56
CA VAL A 241 -12.30 5.68 0.94
C VAL A 241 -11.83 5.81 2.38
N THR A 242 -10.89 6.71 2.62
CA THR A 242 -10.52 7.11 3.98
C THR A 242 -10.62 8.63 4.13
N VAL A 243 -11.06 9.05 5.31
CA VAL A 243 -11.06 10.47 5.72
C VAL A 243 -10.40 10.58 7.09
N ASN A 244 -9.38 11.42 7.17
CA ASN A 244 -8.68 11.72 8.42
C ASN A 244 -8.75 13.24 8.64
N ILE A 245 -9.28 13.65 9.79
CA ILE A 245 -9.41 15.06 10.18
C ILE A 245 -8.62 15.41 11.44
N ASP A 246 -7.92 14.45 12.04
CA ASP A 246 -7.17 14.61 13.28
C ASP A 246 -5.77 14.01 13.13
N GLN A 247 -4.84 14.79 12.53
CA GLN A 247 -3.47 14.34 12.29
C GLN A 247 -2.54 14.56 13.50
N HIS A 248 -2.91 15.41 14.44
CA HIS A 248 -2.10 15.77 15.59
C HIS A 248 -2.71 15.34 16.93
N GLY A 249 -3.88 14.71 16.91
CA GLY A 249 -4.55 14.22 18.10
C GLY A 249 -3.82 13.06 18.77
N VAL A 250 -4.05 12.92 20.07
CA VAL A 250 -3.49 11.82 20.88
C VAL A 250 -4.07 10.47 20.47
N SER A 251 -5.30 10.46 19.98
CA SER A 251 -6.03 9.26 19.53
C SER A 251 -6.85 9.60 18.30
N PRO A 252 -6.18 9.79 17.13
CA PRO A 252 -6.84 10.21 15.91
C PRO A 252 -7.93 9.24 15.49
N ALA A 253 -9.08 9.80 15.08
CA ALA A 253 -10.19 9.06 14.53
C ALA A 253 -10.13 9.16 13.00
N SER A 254 -10.28 8.01 12.33
CA SER A 254 -10.29 7.91 10.88
C SER A 254 -11.53 7.14 10.42
N LEU A 255 -12.12 7.63 9.35
CA LEU A 255 -13.27 7.02 8.73
C LEU A 255 -12.81 6.18 7.54
N TYR A 256 -13.36 4.98 7.42
CA TYR A 256 -13.08 4.00 6.37
C TYR A 256 -14.39 3.57 5.76
N CYS A 257 -14.49 3.64 4.43
CA CYS A 257 -15.63 3.13 3.69
C CYS A 257 -15.17 2.20 2.57
N VAL A 258 -16.00 1.20 2.26
CA VAL A 258 -15.79 0.30 1.12
C VAL A 258 -17.09 0.28 0.32
N PHE A 259 -17.11 0.93 -0.83
CA PHE A 259 -18.28 1.04 -1.69
C PHE A 259 -18.19 0.09 -2.88
N GLU A 260 -19.33 -0.31 -3.41
CA GLU A 260 -19.41 -0.87 -4.76
C GLU A 260 -18.92 0.16 -5.78
N ASP A 261 -18.24 -0.28 -6.86
CA ASP A 261 -17.70 0.64 -7.86
C ASP A 261 -18.75 1.03 -8.92
N ASP A 262 -19.83 1.65 -8.49
CA ASP A 262 -20.98 2.03 -9.31
C ASP A 262 -21.09 3.54 -9.61
N GLY A 263 -20.14 4.34 -9.10
CA GLY A 263 -20.03 5.76 -9.39
C GLY A 263 -20.31 6.72 -8.24
N ALA A 264 -20.87 6.24 -7.12
CA ALA A 264 -21.10 7.08 -5.95
C ALA A 264 -21.16 6.28 -4.65
N GLY A 265 -20.71 6.91 -3.56
CA GLY A 265 -20.85 6.39 -2.20
C GLY A 265 -21.28 7.49 -1.23
N THR A 266 -21.95 7.12 -0.15
CA THR A 266 -22.37 8.09 0.86
C THR A 266 -21.74 7.78 2.20
N ILE A 267 -21.01 8.76 2.73
CA ILE A 267 -20.50 8.74 4.10
C ILE A 267 -21.62 9.25 5.00
N PRO A 268 -22.16 8.45 5.94
CA PRO A 268 -23.29 8.83 6.78
C PRO A 268 -22.96 10.02 7.71
N GLY A 269 -23.84 11.00 7.79
CA GLY A 269 -23.70 12.19 8.63
C GLY A 269 -23.55 11.87 10.12
N SER A 270 -24.14 10.76 10.60
CA SER A 270 -23.96 10.29 11.98
C SER A 270 -22.51 9.92 12.29
N LEU A 271 -21.79 9.29 11.34
CA LEU A 271 -20.37 8.97 11.46
C LEU A 271 -19.51 10.24 11.33
N VAL A 272 -19.90 11.16 10.44
CA VAL A 272 -19.27 12.48 10.31
C VAL A 272 -19.38 13.25 11.64
N ALA A 273 -20.55 13.31 12.26
CA ALA A 273 -20.74 13.96 13.55
C ALA A 273 -19.84 13.34 14.65
N THR A 274 -19.77 12.02 14.69
CA THR A 274 -18.94 11.32 15.68
C THR A 274 -17.44 11.56 15.43
N MET A 275 -17.02 11.62 14.17
CA MET A 275 -15.64 11.94 13.78
C MET A 275 -15.27 13.38 14.16
N VAL A 276 -16.11 14.37 13.80
CA VAL A 276 -15.91 15.79 14.12
C VAL A 276 -15.87 16.01 15.64
N ALA A 277 -16.76 15.33 16.40
CA ALA A 277 -16.76 15.39 17.85
C ALA A 277 -15.49 14.81 18.52
N SER A 278 -14.72 14.01 17.79
CA SER A 278 -13.42 13.49 18.28
C SER A 278 -12.30 14.53 18.18
N GLY A 279 -12.52 15.62 17.46
CA GLY A 279 -11.58 16.73 17.25
C GLY A 279 -11.14 16.86 15.81
N VAL A 280 -10.84 18.09 15.40
CA VAL A 280 -10.27 18.43 14.09
C VAL A 280 -8.94 19.12 14.33
N THR A 281 -7.87 18.61 13.73
CA THR A 281 -6.53 19.17 13.89
C THR A 281 -5.75 19.13 12.58
N GLY A 282 -4.85 20.09 12.40
CA GLY A 282 -3.92 20.13 11.27
C GLY A 282 -4.61 20.24 9.92
N PHE A 283 -4.11 19.48 8.97
CA PHE A 283 -4.56 19.50 7.58
C PHE A 283 -5.33 18.21 7.25
N PRO A 284 -6.66 18.24 7.27
CA PRO A 284 -7.49 17.10 6.93
C PRO A 284 -7.17 16.54 5.54
N THR A 285 -7.18 15.23 5.41
CA THR A 285 -6.89 14.53 4.15
C THR A 285 -7.90 13.44 3.87
N GLY A 286 -8.15 13.22 2.59
CA GLY A 286 -8.93 12.10 2.08
C GLY A 286 -8.13 11.27 1.08
N LEU A 287 -8.48 10.03 0.96
CA LEU A 287 -8.00 9.11 -0.07
C LEU A 287 -9.20 8.36 -0.62
N ALA A 288 -9.28 8.27 -1.95
CA ALA A 288 -10.11 7.28 -2.61
C ALA A 288 -9.24 6.36 -3.45
N SER A 289 -9.51 5.07 -3.41
CA SER A 289 -8.74 4.08 -4.16
C SER A 289 -9.67 3.05 -4.78
N ARG A 290 -9.64 2.96 -6.10
CA ARG A 290 -10.23 1.82 -6.81
C ARG A 290 -9.31 0.65 -6.65
N ARG A 291 -9.78 -0.50 -6.14
CA ARG A 291 -8.91 -1.62 -5.85
C ARG A 291 -9.59 -2.98 -6.03
N THR A 292 -8.76 -4.00 -6.20
CA THR A 292 -9.08 -5.40 -5.90
C THR A 292 -8.14 -5.87 -4.79
N ALA A 293 -8.60 -6.76 -3.94
CA ALA A 293 -7.83 -7.28 -2.83
C ALA A 293 -8.02 -8.77 -2.65
N ASP A 294 -6.95 -9.47 -2.34
CA ASP A 294 -6.94 -10.86 -1.93
C ASP A 294 -6.07 -11.01 -0.68
N SER A 295 -6.29 -12.07 0.08
CA SER A 295 -5.54 -12.31 1.31
C SER A 295 -5.29 -13.78 1.56
N ALA A 296 -4.19 -14.05 2.26
CA ALA A 296 -3.82 -15.39 2.69
C ALA A 296 -3.59 -15.47 4.18
N THR A 297 -4.15 -16.51 4.82
CA THR A 297 -3.84 -16.82 6.21
C THR A 297 -2.48 -17.48 6.30
N LEU A 298 -1.59 -16.87 7.07
CA LEU A 298 -0.26 -17.36 7.42
C LEU A 298 -0.24 -17.91 8.85
N SER A 299 0.87 -18.53 9.23
CA SER A 299 0.98 -19.10 10.60
C SER A 299 0.94 -18.04 11.71
N ALA A 300 1.32 -16.79 11.43
CA ALA A 300 1.35 -15.69 12.39
C ALA A 300 0.17 -14.71 12.26
N GLY A 301 -0.63 -14.79 11.21
CA GLY A 301 -1.73 -13.87 10.94
C GLY A 301 -2.20 -13.95 9.49
N CYS A 302 -2.43 -12.81 8.88
CA CYS A 302 -2.98 -12.67 7.54
C CYS A 302 -2.15 -11.69 6.72
N MET A 303 -1.94 -11.98 5.44
CA MET A 303 -1.20 -11.14 4.49
C MET A 303 -2.11 -10.71 3.36
N ASP A 304 -2.04 -9.44 2.98
CA ASP A 304 -2.81 -8.84 1.89
C ASP A 304 -2.03 -8.77 0.56
N PHE A 305 -2.77 -8.87 -0.54
CA PHE A 305 -2.34 -8.46 -1.86
C PHE A 305 -3.36 -7.50 -2.46
N VAL A 306 -2.95 -6.25 -2.70
CA VAL A 306 -3.83 -5.19 -3.18
C VAL A 306 -3.34 -4.66 -4.53
N VAL A 307 -4.23 -4.63 -5.52
CA VAL A 307 -4.01 -3.98 -6.82
C VAL A 307 -4.90 -2.76 -6.88
N ALA A 308 -4.32 -1.56 -7.03
CA ALA A 308 -5.05 -0.33 -6.79
C ALA A 308 -4.70 0.83 -7.72
N SER A 309 -5.63 1.80 -7.80
CA SER A 309 -5.42 3.14 -8.32
C SER A 309 -5.87 4.17 -7.29
N PRO A 310 -4.96 4.65 -6.43
CA PRO A 310 -5.28 5.61 -5.39
C PRO A 310 -5.25 7.05 -5.90
N ARG A 311 -6.06 7.92 -5.25
CA ARG A 311 -6.09 9.36 -5.43
C ARG A 311 -6.26 10.06 -4.09
N THR A 312 -5.39 10.99 -3.79
CA THR A 312 -5.52 11.86 -2.62
C THR A 312 -6.49 12.99 -2.92
N VAL A 313 -7.34 13.31 -1.96
CA VAL A 313 -8.34 14.38 -2.03
C VAL A 313 -8.10 15.35 -0.88
N ALA A 314 -8.17 16.64 -1.14
CA ALA A 314 -8.20 17.63 -0.09
C ALA A 314 -9.52 17.52 0.68
N VAL A 315 -9.49 17.78 1.98
CA VAL A 315 -10.68 17.78 2.84
C VAL A 315 -10.80 19.15 3.50
N ASP A 316 -11.98 19.75 3.35
CA ASP A 316 -12.37 20.97 4.04
C ASP A 316 -13.42 20.61 5.11
N VAL A 317 -13.13 20.90 6.37
CA VAL A 317 -14.07 20.68 7.47
C VAL A 317 -14.76 21.99 7.81
N ALA A 318 -16.07 22.02 7.63
CA ALA A 318 -16.85 23.24 7.82
C ALA A 318 -16.63 23.83 9.25
N ASN A 319 -16.39 25.12 9.30
CA ASN A 319 -16.09 25.91 10.50
C ASN A 319 -14.71 25.62 11.14
N PHE A 320 -13.83 24.91 10.47
CA PHE A 320 -12.44 24.73 10.89
C PHE A 320 -11.50 25.29 9.83
N THR A 321 -10.57 26.13 10.28
CA THR A 321 -9.57 26.73 9.38
C THR A 321 -8.18 26.25 9.81
N PRO A 322 -7.48 25.46 9.02
CA PRO A 322 -6.11 25.07 9.33
C PRO A 322 -5.17 26.27 9.23
N CYS A 323 -4.13 26.31 10.06
CA CYS A 323 -3.16 27.40 10.07
C CYS A 323 -1.74 26.93 10.37
N VAL A 324 -0.77 27.68 9.86
CA VAL A 324 0.66 27.55 10.20
C VAL A 324 1.16 28.83 10.91
N VAL A 325 0.54 29.95 10.58
CA VAL A 325 0.82 31.27 11.17
C VAL A 325 -0.50 31.99 11.50
N ASN A 326 -0.45 33.03 12.35
CA ASN A 326 -1.65 33.76 12.72
C ASN A 326 -2.32 34.47 11.54
N GLU A 327 -1.55 34.81 10.51
CA GLU A 327 -2.04 35.46 9.29
C GLU A 327 -2.94 34.54 8.44
N ASP A 328 -2.92 33.24 8.68
CA ASP A 328 -3.81 32.28 8.03
C ASP A 328 -5.23 32.35 8.60
N CYS A 329 -5.38 32.92 9.82
CA CYS A 329 -6.64 32.94 10.54
C CYS A 329 -7.51 34.15 10.19
N PRO A 330 -8.84 33.98 10.18
CA PRO A 330 -9.78 35.11 10.07
C PRO A 330 -9.62 36.15 11.19
N ASP A 331 -10.13 37.37 10.96
CA ASP A 331 -10.14 38.42 11.95
C ASP A 331 -10.82 37.97 13.25
N GLY A 332 -10.12 38.09 14.39
CA GLY A 332 -10.61 37.71 15.72
C GLY A 332 -10.23 36.28 16.12
N GLN A 333 -9.46 35.59 15.29
CA GLN A 333 -8.91 34.29 15.62
C GLN A 333 -7.38 34.32 15.62
N GLU A 334 -6.77 33.41 16.37
CA GLU A 334 -5.34 33.16 16.38
C GLU A 334 -5.05 31.67 16.09
N CYS A 335 -3.86 31.41 15.53
CA CYS A 335 -3.44 30.05 15.24
C CYS A 335 -3.03 29.30 16.51
N ASN A 336 -3.71 28.23 16.82
CA ASN A 336 -3.24 27.26 17.79
C ASN A 336 -2.16 26.39 17.10
N PHE A 337 -0.89 26.67 17.38
CA PHE A 337 0.24 25.99 16.72
C PHE A 337 0.41 24.51 17.09
N GLU A 338 -0.21 24.06 18.19
CA GLU A 338 -0.17 22.64 18.57
C GLU A 338 -1.18 21.83 17.74
N LEU A 339 -2.36 22.39 17.54
CA LEU A 339 -3.45 21.74 16.78
C LEU A 339 -3.48 22.16 15.30
N GLN A 340 -2.76 23.21 14.94
CA GLN A 340 -2.73 23.82 13.61
C GLN A 340 -4.12 24.22 13.10
N ILE A 341 -4.94 24.79 13.98
CA ILE A 341 -6.27 25.34 13.70
C ILE A 341 -6.42 26.73 14.24
N CYS A 342 -7.29 27.54 13.61
CA CYS A 342 -7.65 28.86 14.09
C CYS A 342 -8.69 28.76 15.22
N GLU A 343 -8.45 29.43 16.33
CA GLU A 343 -9.33 29.48 17.49
C GLU A 343 -9.69 30.95 17.84
N ASP A 344 -10.87 31.17 18.41
CA ASP A 344 -11.29 32.49 18.86
C ASP A 344 -10.40 33.00 20.01
N VAL A 345 -10.05 34.29 19.97
CA VAL A 345 -9.17 34.94 20.95
C VAL A 345 -9.94 35.37 22.22
#